data_8779f4199cc495592949fb0668e3edff
#
_entry.id   8779f4199cc495592949fb0668e3edff
#
_cell.length_a   1.000
_cell.length_b   1.000
_cell.length_c   1.000
_cell.angle_alpha   90.00
_cell.angle_beta   90.00
_cell.angle_gamma   90.00
#
_symmetry.space_group_name_H-M   'P 1'
#
loop_
_entity.id
_entity.type
_entity.pdbx_description
1 polymer ?
#
loop_
_entity_poly.entity_id
_entity_poly.type
_entity_poly.pdbx_seq_one_letter_code
_entity_poly.pdbx_strand_id
1 'polypeptide(L)'
;MKKIVKTILLGCLVILPLFVLSACSSRSHFATQKDQWQTYTKEKKIKIGFDATFVPMGYEEKDGSYVGFDIDLATAVFKLYGIDVEWQAIDWDMKETELKNGTIDLIWNGYSVTDERKQSADFTVPYMVNEQVLVTKKSSGIDSVAGMAGKTLGAQAGSSGYDAFNASPKILKDIVANQKAVQYSTFTQALIDLDSGRIDGLLIDRVYANYYLEKSGVLDQYNVMPAGYEGESFAVGARKADKTLIKKINQGFRTLYKNGEFQKISDKWFGEDVATDDVKN
;
A
#
# COMPACT_ATOMS: atom_id res chain seq x y z
N MET A 1 92.85 -2.03 2.53
CA MET A 1 91.60 -1.69 1.83
C MET A 1 90.70 -2.95 1.83
N LYS A 2 89.85 -3.08 2.82
CA LYS A 2 88.81 -4.12 2.85
C LYS A 2 87.61 -3.48 3.56
N LYS A 3 86.56 -3.24 2.79
CA LYS A 3 85.29 -2.71 3.26
C LYS A 3 84.46 -3.83 3.89
N ILE A 4 84.15 -3.65 5.16
CA ILE A 4 83.25 -4.53 5.90
C ILE A 4 81.86 -3.99 5.66
N VAL A 5 81.04 -4.81 4.98
CA VAL A 5 79.61 -4.53 4.82
C VAL A 5 78.91 -5.09 6.05
N LYS A 6 78.35 -4.25 6.87
CA LYS A 6 77.45 -4.62 7.97
C LYS A 6 76.03 -4.78 7.41
N THR A 7 75.56 -5.97 7.42
CA THR A 7 74.16 -6.32 7.12
C THR A 7 73.31 -5.98 8.36
N ILE A 8 72.47 -4.98 8.26
CA ILE A 8 71.48 -4.67 9.26
C ILE A 8 70.22 -5.41 8.86
N LEU A 9 69.83 -6.39 9.66
CA LEU A 9 68.54 -7.05 9.56
C LEU A 9 67.46 -6.15 10.09
N LEU A 10 66.72 -5.48 9.21
CA LEU A 10 65.55 -4.66 9.59
C LEU A 10 64.35 -5.59 9.63
N GLY A 11 63.90 -5.96 10.84
CA GLY A 11 62.65 -6.67 11.04
C GLY A 11 61.46 -5.81 10.68
N CYS A 12 60.87 -6.04 9.51
CA CYS A 12 59.57 -5.46 9.17
C CYS A 12 58.47 -6.11 10.00
N LEU A 13 58.07 -5.41 11.08
CA LEU A 13 56.86 -5.71 11.81
C LEU A 13 55.70 -5.33 10.91
N VAL A 14 55.09 -6.30 10.22
CA VAL A 14 53.87 -6.09 9.44
C VAL A 14 52.72 -5.96 10.43
N ILE A 15 52.38 -4.73 10.73
CA ILE A 15 51.11 -4.39 11.43
C ILE A 15 50.00 -4.63 10.42
N LEU A 16 49.32 -5.76 10.52
CA LEU A 16 48.09 -6.05 9.77
C LEU A 16 46.99 -5.18 10.40
N PRO A 17 46.41 -4.17 9.67
CA PRO A 17 45.23 -3.50 10.20
C PRO A 17 44.10 -4.53 10.17
N LEU A 18 43.61 -4.93 11.36
CA LEU A 18 42.32 -5.54 11.50
C LEU A 18 41.27 -4.55 11.00
N PHE A 19 40.97 -4.60 9.71
CA PHE A 19 39.71 -4.07 9.22
C PHE A 19 38.61 -4.91 9.87
N VAL A 20 38.06 -4.40 10.98
CA VAL A 20 36.73 -4.80 11.43
C VAL A 20 35.78 -4.38 10.33
N LEU A 21 35.56 -5.28 9.38
CA LEU A 21 34.42 -5.22 8.48
C LEU A 21 33.19 -5.25 9.40
N SER A 22 32.72 -4.07 9.80
CA SER A 22 31.34 -3.89 10.17
C SER A 22 30.55 -4.35 8.96
N ALA A 23 30.24 -5.65 8.91
CA ALA A 23 29.22 -6.17 8.03
C ALA A 23 27.94 -5.45 8.43
N CYS A 24 27.66 -4.31 7.78
CA CYS A 24 26.30 -3.89 7.57
C CYS A 24 25.65 -5.13 6.95
N SER A 25 24.92 -5.86 7.76
CA SER A 25 24.02 -6.92 7.35
C SER A 25 22.97 -6.25 6.46
N SER A 26 23.33 -5.98 5.22
CA SER A 26 22.35 -5.82 4.17
C SER A 26 21.58 -7.13 4.19
N ARG A 27 20.36 -7.12 4.73
CA ARG A 27 19.42 -8.22 4.51
C ARG A 27 19.54 -8.56 3.03
N SER A 28 19.99 -9.76 2.73
CA SER A 28 19.99 -10.26 1.36
C SER A 28 18.53 -10.26 0.93
N HIS A 29 18.18 -9.40 0.00
CA HIS A 29 16.83 -9.18 -0.53
C HIS A 29 16.31 -10.36 -1.35
N PHE A 30 16.62 -11.57 -0.94
CA PHE A 30 16.00 -12.77 -1.49
C PHE A 30 14.74 -13.05 -0.68
N ALA A 31 13.61 -13.11 -1.39
CA ALA A 31 12.34 -13.56 -0.81
C ALA A 31 12.60 -14.81 0.02
N THR A 32 12.50 -14.69 1.34
CA THR A 32 12.69 -15.84 2.20
C THR A 32 11.53 -16.80 1.99
N GLN A 33 11.83 -18.06 1.69
CA GLN A 33 10.81 -19.12 1.61
C GLN A 33 10.39 -19.62 2.99
N LYS A 34 10.71 -18.87 4.05
CA LYS A 34 10.46 -19.25 5.44
C LYS A 34 9.70 -18.14 6.15
N ASP A 35 8.80 -18.55 7.03
CA ASP A 35 8.06 -17.67 7.93
C ASP A 35 9.01 -16.80 8.78
N GLN A 36 8.81 -15.48 8.76
CA GLN A 36 9.69 -14.50 9.39
C GLN A 36 9.19 -14.01 10.75
N TRP A 37 8.11 -14.55 11.28
CA TRP A 37 7.53 -14.07 12.55
C TRP A 37 8.56 -13.99 13.68
N GLN A 38 9.42 -15.00 13.82
CA GLN A 38 10.45 -15.01 14.86
C GLN A 38 11.50 -13.90 14.66
N THR A 39 11.80 -13.55 13.41
CA THR A 39 12.70 -12.44 13.08
C THR A 39 12.08 -11.12 13.52
N TYR A 40 10.83 -10.84 13.19
CA TYR A 40 10.15 -9.61 13.60
C TYR A 40 10.03 -9.49 15.13
N THR A 41 9.71 -10.58 15.83
CA THR A 41 9.64 -10.57 17.30
C THR A 41 10.98 -10.34 17.96
N LYS A 42 12.08 -10.83 17.37
CA LYS A 42 13.45 -10.63 17.85
C LYS A 42 13.96 -9.22 17.57
N GLU A 43 13.77 -8.74 16.34
CA GLU A 43 14.23 -7.41 15.90
C GLU A 43 13.34 -6.28 16.41
N LYS A 44 12.13 -6.61 16.86
CA LYS A 44 11.11 -5.66 17.33
C LYS A 44 10.69 -4.65 16.25
N LYS A 45 10.80 -5.02 14.98
CA LYS A 45 10.51 -4.16 13.82
C LYS A 45 9.88 -4.94 12.71
N ILE A 46 8.96 -4.29 11.99
CA ILE A 46 8.36 -4.76 10.73
C ILE A 46 8.21 -3.58 9.79
N LYS A 47 8.47 -3.79 8.49
CA LYS A 47 8.39 -2.76 7.49
C LYS A 47 7.14 -2.93 6.64
N ILE A 48 6.30 -1.90 6.56
CA ILE A 48 5.04 -1.89 5.81
C ILE A 48 5.14 -0.93 4.64
N GLY A 49 4.86 -1.44 3.44
CA GLY A 49 4.78 -0.64 2.21
C GLY A 49 3.38 -0.05 2.03
N PHE A 50 3.33 1.23 1.62
CA PHE A 50 2.10 1.97 1.39
C PHE A 50 2.28 3.09 0.38
N ASP A 51 1.21 3.52 -0.28
CA ASP A 51 1.15 4.74 -1.08
C ASP A 51 0.91 5.92 -0.12
N ALA A 52 1.92 6.78 0.06
CA ALA A 52 1.85 7.92 0.98
C ALA A 52 0.89 9.04 0.54
N THR A 53 0.04 8.77 -0.45
CA THR A 53 -1.01 9.69 -0.92
C THR A 53 -2.43 9.13 -0.79
N PHE A 54 -2.59 7.87 -0.32
CA PHE A 54 -3.87 7.17 -0.32
C PHE A 54 -4.75 7.50 0.90
N VAL A 55 -5.41 8.66 0.84
CA VAL A 55 -6.32 9.12 1.92
C VAL A 55 -7.63 8.31 1.94
N PRO A 56 -8.23 8.04 3.13
CA PRO A 56 -7.71 8.27 4.48
C PRO A 56 -6.93 7.05 5.03
N MET A 57 -6.57 6.06 4.18
CA MET A 57 -5.98 4.80 4.62
C MET A 57 -4.54 4.99 5.13
N GLY A 58 -3.69 5.69 4.35
CA GLY A 58 -2.34 6.01 4.75
C GLY A 58 -1.77 7.12 3.87
N TYR A 59 -1.29 8.20 4.47
CA TYR A 59 -0.74 9.34 3.73
C TYR A 59 0.25 10.14 4.55
N GLU A 60 1.03 10.98 3.86
CA GLU A 60 1.99 11.88 4.48
C GLU A 60 1.38 13.25 4.71
N GLU A 61 1.43 13.72 5.95
CA GLU A 61 1.06 15.09 6.34
C GLU A 61 2.17 16.07 5.98
N LYS A 62 1.84 17.37 6.01
CA LYS A 62 2.79 18.45 5.64
C LYS A 62 4.05 18.51 6.51
N ASP A 63 3.98 17.97 7.73
CA ASP A 63 5.11 17.91 8.67
C ASP A 63 5.97 16.65 8.49
N GLY A 64 5.64 15.80 7.50
CA GLY A 64 6.33 14.56 7.19
C GLY A 64 5.87 13.36 8.02
N SER A 65 4.87 13.51 8.87
CA SER A 65 4.31 12.39 9.61
C SER A 65 3.36 11.56 8.74
N TYR A 66 3.37 10.24 8.94
CA TYR A 66 2.44 9.33 8.30
C TYR A 66 1.24 9.10 9.17
N VAL A 67 0.05 9.29 8.61
CA VAL A 67 -1.23 9.16 9.29
C VAL A 67 -2.24 8.41 8.41
N GLY A 68 -3.30 7.88 9.02
CA GLY A 68 -4.36 7.19 8.29
C GLY A 68 -4.98 6.06 9.09
N PHE A 69 -6.09 5.55 8.59
CA PHE A 69 -6.78 4.42 9.19
C PHE A 69 -5.87 3.18 9.28
N ASP A 70 -5.21 2.82 8.18
CA ASP A 70 -4.31 1.67 8.12
C ASP A 70 -3.04 1.89 8.95
N ILE A 71 -2.56 3.15 9.04
CA ILE A 71 -1.43 3.52 9.89
C ILE A 71 -1.76 3.26 11.36
N ASP A 72 -2.91 3.75 11.81
CA ASP A 72 -3.38 3.57 13.20
C ASP A 72 -3.65 2.08 13.49
N LEU A 73 -4.33 1.38 12.56
CA LEU A 73 -4.72 -0.01 12.75
C LEU A 73 -3.49 -0.94 12.81
N ALA A 74 -2.54 -0.79 11.87
CA ALA A 74 -1.31 -1.58 11.88
C ALA A 74 -0.47 -1.33 13.14
N THR A 75 -0.34 -0.05 13.53
CA THR A 75 0.37 0.33 14.76
C THR A 75 -0.27 -0.33 15.99
N ALA A 76 -1.61 -0.31 16.09
CA ALA A 76 -2.32 -0.95 17.18
C ALA A 76 -2.15 -2.48 17.20
N VAL A 77 -2.21 -3.13 16.02
CA VAL A 77 -1.98 -4.57 15.89
C VAL A 77 -0.58 -4.97 16.34
N PHE A 78 0.46 -4.30 15.84
CA PHE A 78 1.84 -4.67 16.17
C PHE A 78 2.26 -4.28 17.59
N LYS A 79 1.63 -3.26 18.16
CA LYS A 79 1.78 -2.91 19.58
C LYS A 79 1.40 -4.07 20.52
N LEU A 80 0.41 -4.91 20.16
CA LEU A 80 0.05 -6.11 20.93
C LEU A 80 1.22 -7.11 21.06
N TYR A 81 2.16 -7.06 20.13
CA TYR A 81 3.33 -7.96 20.08
C TYR A 81 4.64 -7.27 20.45
N GLY A 82 4.61 -5.97 20.80
CA GLY A 82 5.80 -5.17 21.09
C GLY A 82 6.73 -5.06 19.87
N ILE A 83 6.16 -4.90 18.69
CA ILE A 83 6.86 -4.71 17.41
C ILE A 83 6.56 -3.29 16.92
N ASP A 84 7.60 -2.54 16.58
CA ASP A 84 7.48 -1.21 15.97
C ASP A 84 7.28 -1.32 14.47
N VAL A 85 6.41 -0.47 13.91
CA VAL A 85 6.15 -0.40 12.47
C VAL A 85 7.05 0.64 11.83
N GLU A 86 7.81 0.23 10.82
CA GLU A 86 8.53 1.12 9.92
C GLU A 86 7.71 1.29 8.63
N TRP A 87 7.27 2.50 8.36
CA TRP A 87 6.50 2.82 7.16
C TRP A 87 7.43 3.13 6.01
N GLN A 88 7.19 2.49 4.85
CA GLN A 88 7.94 2.69 3.62
C GLN A 88 7.00 3.17 2.52
N ALA A 89 7.12 4.45 2.15
CA ALA A 89 6.44 4.94 0.95
C ALA A 89 6.99 4.23 -0.29
N ILE A 90 6.09 3.75 -1.13
CA ILE A 90 6.42 3.00 -2.35
C ILE A 90 5.59 3.50 -3.53
N ASP A 91 6.08 3.27 -4.75
CA ASP A 91 5.24 3.31 -5.94
C ASP A 91 4.24 2.15 -5.90
N TRP A 92 2.93 2.47 -5.99
CA TRP A 92 1.90 1.45 -5.85
C TRP A 92 1.98 0.34 -6.89
N ASP A 93 2.44 0.64 -8.09
CA ASP A 93 2.68 -0.34 -9.16
C ASP A 93 3.81 -1.33 -8.84
N MET A 94 4.66 -1.02 -7.87
CA MET A 94 5.81 -1.86 -7.47
C MET A 94 5.58 -2.71 -6.22
N LYS A 95 4.40 -2.61 -5.58
CA LYS A 95 4.10 -3.19 -4.26
C LYS A 95 4.40 -4.70 -4.14
N GLU A 96 3.96 -5.50 -5.12
CA GLU A 96 4.20 -6.96 -5.10
C GLU A 96 5.67 -7.29 -5.35
N THR A 97 6.35 -6.49 -6.18
CA THR A 97 7.79 -6.63 -6.43
C THR A 97 8.58 -6.35 -5.17
N GLU A 98 8.26 -5.27 -4.46
CA GLU A 98 8.93 -4.90 -3.21
C GLU A 98 8.66 -5.91 -2.09
N LEU A 99 7.43 -6.42 -1.98
CA LEU A 99 7.09 -7.51 -1.07
C LEU A 99 7.90 -8.77 -1.37
N LYS A 100 7.96 -9.17 -2.63
CA LYS A 100 8.69 -10.35 -3.10
C LYS A 100 10.19 -10.24 -2.83
N ASN A 101 10.77 -9.07 -3.05
CA ASN A 101 12.20 -8.82 -2.87
C ASN A 101 12.59 -8.60 -1.40
N GLY A 102 11.60 -8.46 -0.49
CA GLY A 102 11.86 -8.22 0.94
C GLY A 102 12.27 -6.78 1.26
N THR A 103 12.04 -5.83 0.35
CA THR A 103 12.20 -4.39 0.62
C THR A 103 11.17 -3.96 1.66
N ILE A 104 9.95 -4.52 1.56
CA ILE A 104 8.88 -4.42 2.54
C ILE A 104 8.49 -5.82 3.05
N ASP A 105 7.86 -5.87 4.20
CA ASP A 105 7.41 -7.12 4.83
C ASP A 105 5.90 -7.35 4.63
N LEU A 106 5.14 -6.26 4.51
CA LEU A 106 3.70 -6.25 4.28
C LEU A 106 3.32 -5.16 3.28
N ILE A 107 2.21 -5.39 2.57
CA ILE A 107 1.45 -4.37 1.86
C ILE A 107 0.20 -4.08 2.70
N TRP A 108 0.05 -2.84 3.21
CA TRP A 108 -1.09 -2.46 4.02
C TRP A 108 -1.49 -1.02 3.73
N ASN A 109 -2.40 -0.85 2.80
CA ASN A 109 -2.90 0.46 2.37
C ASN A 109 -4.12 0.31 1.45
N GLY A 110 -5.26 -0.13 2.02
CA GLY A 110 -6.44 -0.41 1.20
C GLY A 110 -6.15 -1.43 0.09
N TYR A 111 -5.43 -2.51 0.43
CA TYR A 111 -5.00 -3.49 -0.56
C TYR A 111 -6.11 -4.48 -0.87
N SER A 112 -6.77 -4.30 -2.01
CA SER A 112 -7.89 -5.16 -2.45
C SER A 112 -7.45 -6.59 -2.72
N VAL A 113 -8.24 -7.53 -2.23
CA VAL A 113 -8.05 -8.97 -2.49
C VAL A 113 -8.56 -9.30 -3.89
N THR A 114 -7.66 -9.66 -4.81
CA THR A 114 -7.99 -10.13 -6.15
C THR A 114 -7.37 -11.49 -6.43
N ASP A 115 -7.92 -12.25 -7.38
CA ASP A 115 -7.38 -13.56 -7.74
C ASP A 115 -5.97 -13.45 -8.36
N GLU A 116 -5.67 -12.35 -9.05
CA GLU A 116 -4.34 -12.07 -9.56
C GLU A 116 -3.35 -11.84 -8.41
N ARG A 117 -3.70 -10.99 -7.44
CA ARG A 117 -2.85 -10.67 -6.29
C ARG A 117 -2.64 -11.87 -5.37
N LYS A 118 -3.61 -12.78 -5.25
CA LYS A 118 -3.45 -14.07 -4.55
C LYS A 118 -2.37 -14.97 -5.15
N GLN A 119 -1.96 -14.75 -6.39
CA GLN A 119 -0.85 -15.49 -6.99
C GLN A 119 0.50 -15.05 -6.41
N SER A 120 0.62 -13.78 -6.02
CA SER A 120 1.86 -13.15 -5.55
C SER A 120 1.95 -12.99 -4.04
N ALA A 121 0.81 -12.85 -3.35
CA ALA A 121 0.72 -12.62 -1.91
C ALA A 121 -0.29 -13.55 -1.25
N ASP A 122 -0.12 -13.75 0.07
CA ASP A 122 -1.18 -14.25 0.95
C ASP A 122 -1.83 -13.07 1.67
N PHE A 123 -3.08 -13.27 2.08
CA PHE A 123 -3.90 -12.23 2.67
C PHE A 123 -4.36 -12.58 4.08
N THR A 124 -4.54 -11.56 4.91
CA THR A 124 -5.33 -11.66 6.14
C THR A 124 -6.80 -11.87 5.81
N VAL A 125 -7.63 -12.07 6.83
CA VAL A 125 -9.07 -11.83 6.67
C VAL A 125 -9.29 -10.39 6.21
N PRO A 126 -10.30 -10.11 5.38
CA PRO A 126 -10.66 -8.74 5.02
C PRO A 126 -11.00 -7.93 6.27
N TYR A 127 -10.54 -6.68 6.33
CA TYR A 127 -10.86 -5.80 7.46
C TYR A 127 -11.87 -4.70 7.11
N MET A 128 -12.03 -4.40 5.83
CA MET A 128 -12.94 -3.37 5.32
C MET A 128 -13.44 -3.75 3.93
N VAL A 129 -14.65 -3.31 3.54
CA VAL A 129 -15.17 -3.43 2.17
C VAL A 129 -14.97 -2.14 1.40
N ASN A 130 -14.84 -2.24 0.08
CA ASN A 130 -14.71 -1.12 -0.85
C ASN A 130 -15.43 -1.42 -2.16
N GLU A 131 -15.60 -0.43 -2.99
CA GLU A 131 -16.03 -0.57 -4.39
C GLU A 131 -15.33 0.44 -5.27
N GLN A 132 -15.20 0.13 -6.55
CA GLN A 132 -14.70 1.07 -7.55
C GLN A 132 -15.82 2.00 -7.99
N VAL A 133 -15.50 3.31 -8.03
CA VAL A 133 -16.42 4.35 -8.47
C VAL A 133 -15.85 5.10 -9.66
N LEU A 134 -16.74 5.61 -10.48
CA LEU A 134 -16.44 6.60 -11.50
C LEU A 134 -16.70 8.00 -10.92
N VAL A 135 -15.68 8.83 -10.93
CA VAL A 135 -15.78 10.25 -10.54
C VAL A 135 -15.71 11.11 -11.79
N THR A 136 -16.69 12.01 -11.96
CA THR A 136 -16.76 12.97 -13.07
C THR A 136 -17.13 14.34 -12.54
N LYS A 137 -16.77 15.42 -13.23
CA LYS A 137 -17.27 16.77 -12.88
C LYS A 137 -18.73 16.90 -13.29
N LYS A 138 -19.59 17.46 -12.44
CA LYS A 138 -20.98 17.76 -12.80
C LYS A 138 -21.07 18.70 -14.01
N SER A 139 -20.13 19.62 -14.12
CA SER A 139 -20.04 20.56 -15.25
C SER A 139 -19.76 19.89 -16.60
N SER A 140 -19.26 18.64 -16.60
CA SER A 140 -19.04 17.86 -17.84
C SER A 140 -20.33 17.26 -18.41
N GLY A 141 -21.43 17.22 -17.62
CA GLY A 141 -22.67 16.56 -18.00
C GLY A 141 -22.60 15.02 -18.04
N ILE A 142 -21.51 14.43 -17.55
CA ILE A 142 -21.34 12.95 -17.48
C ILE A 142 -21.89 12.50 -16.12
N ASP A 143 -23.06 11.89 -16.11
CA ASP A 143 -23.80 11.44 -14.94
C ASP A 143 -24.04 9.92 -14.92
N SER A 144 -23.42 9.20 -15.83
CA SER A 144 -23.55 7.75 -15.95
C SER A 144 -22.28 7.13 -16.55
N VAL A 145 -22.05 5.84 -16.30
CA VAL A 145 -20.94 5.09 -16.91
C VAL A 145 -21.03 5.13 -18.44
N ALA A 146 -22.23 5.04 -19.00
CA ALA A 146 -22.45 5.14 -20.46
C ALA A 146 -22.05 6.52 -21.02
N GLY A 147 -22.12 7.59 -20.21
CA GLY A 147 -21.67 8.93 -20.60
C GLY A 147 -20.17 9.03 -20.86
N MET A 148 -19.40 8.01 -20.49
CA MET A 148 -17.97 7.92 -20.79
C MET A 148 -17.68 7.48 -22.24
N ALA A 149 -18.68 7.27 -23.08
CA ALA A 149 -18.47 6.89 -24.47
C ALA A 149 -17.62 7.92 -25.24
N GLY A 150 -16.45 7.48 -25.72
CA GLY A 150 -15.47 8.33 -26.41
C GLY A 150 -14.73 9.34 -25.52
N LYS A 151 -14.89 9.27 -24.19
CA LYS A 151 -14.28 10.15 -23.20
C LYS A 151 -12.97 9.60 -22.65
N THR A 152 -12.13 10.47 -22.13
CA THR A 152 -10.83 10.12 -21.55
C THR A 152 -10.99 9.69 -20.10
N LEU A 153 -10.62 8.44 -19.81
CA LEU A 153 -10.63 7.87 -18.44
C LEU A 153 -9.23 7.94 -17.83
N GLY A 154 -9.15 8.28 -16.55
CA GLY A 154 -7.94 8.13 -15.72
C GLY A 154 -8.09 6.97 -14.75
N ALA A 155 -6.96 6.37 -14.35
CA ALA A 155 -6.87 5.39 -13.27
C ALA A 155 -5.45 5.40 -12.68
N GLN A 156 -5.29 4.93 -11.45
CA GLN A 156 -3.94 4.76 -10.88
C GLN A 156 -3.31 3.48 -11.43
N ALA A 157 -2.03 3.53 -11.77
CA ALA A 157 -1.24 2.37 -12.18
C ALA A 157 -1.18 1.33 -11.04
N GLY A 158 -1.37 0.05 -11.37
CA GLY A 158 -1.37 -1.05 -10.40
C GLY A 158 -2.54 -1.04 -9.39
N SER A 159 -3.57 -0.18 -9.58
CA SER A 159 -4.78 -0.21 -8.76
C SER A 159 -5.70 -1.37 -9.16
N SER A 160 -6.51 -1.86 -8.20
CA SER A 160 -7.55 -2.86 -8.50
C SER A 160 -8.60 -2.35 -9.50
N GLY A 161 -8.88 -1.05 -9.50
CA GLY A 161 -9.74 -0.42 -10.48
C GLY A 161 -9.17 -0.55 -11.91
N TYR A 162 -7.86 -0.32 -12.08
CA TYR A 162 -7.21 -0.51 -13.38
C TYR A 162 -7.19 -1.98 -13.82
N ASP A 163 -6.99 -2.91 -12.88
CA ASP A 163 -7.06 -4.35 -13.13
C ASP A 163 -8.47 -4.75 -13.55
N ALA A 164 -9.50 -4.30 -12.84
CA ALA A 164 -10.92 -4.53 -13.16
C ALA A 164 -11.30 -3.94 -14.54
N PHE A 165 -10.80 -2.74 -14.87
CA PHE A 165 -10.98 -2.11 -16.18
C PHE A 165 -10.46 -3.01 -17.30
N ASN A 166 -9.33 -3.68 -17.12
CA ASN A 166 -8.77 -4.59 -18.10
C ASN A 166 -9.48 -5.96 -18.13
N ALA A 167 -9.83 -6.49 -16.95
CA ALA A 167 -10.46 -7.81 -16.82
C ALA A 167 -11.93 -7.83 -17.29
N SER A 168 -12.64 -6.70 -17.16
CA SER A 168 -14.07 -6.56 -17.51
C SER A 168 -14.30 -5.45 -18.53
N PRO A 169 -13.81 -5.60 -19.78
CA PRO A 169 -13.75 -4.51 -20.76
C PRO A 169 -15.11 -3.90 -21.13
N LYS A 170 -16.18 -4.69 -21.08
CA LYS A 170 -17.55 -4.24 -21.46
C LYS A 170 -18.10 -3.12 -20.57
N ILE A 171 -17.55 -2.92 -19.35
CA ILE A 171 -18.05 -1.92 -18.41
C ILE A 171 -17.59 -0.51 -18.83
N LEU A 172 -16.28 -0.29 -18.95
CA LEU A 172 -15.71 1.00 -19.29
C LEU A 172 -14.74 0.94 -20.49
N LYS A 173 -13.90 -0.10 -20.58
CA LYS A 173 -12.82 -0.14 -21.55
C LYS A 173 -13.28 -0.05 -23.00
N ASP A 174 -14.33 -0.78 -23.37
CA ASP A 174 -14.84 -0.82 -24.73
C ASP A 174 -15.50 0.51 -25.18
N ILE A 175 -15.90 1.36 -24.22
CA ILE A 175 -16.62 2.61 -24.51
C ILE A 175 -15.75 3.86 -24.42
N VAL A 176 -14.68 3.87 -23.63
CA VAL A 176 -13.82 5.04 -23.45
C VAL A 176 -12.92 5.28 -24.66
N ALA A 177 -12.38 6.48 -24.77
CA ALA A 177 -11.47 6.87 -25.85
C ALA A 177 -10.28 5.91 -25.93
N ASN A 178 -9.98 5.46 -27.15
CA ASN A 178 -8.86 4.56 -27.47
C ASN A 178 -8.86 3.22 -26.71
N GLN A 179 -9.94 2.88 -26.01
CA GLN A 179 -10.04 1.69 -25.15
C GLN A 179 -8.91 1.60 -24.11
N LYS A 180 -8.48 2.75 -23.60
CA LYS A 180 -7.38 2.88 -22.65
C LYS A 180 -7.70 3.89 -21.56
N ALA A 181 -7.19 3.65 -20.35
CA ALA A 181 -7.14 4.65 -19.31
C ALA A 181 -5.76 5.33 -19.28
N VAL A 182 -5.74 6.63 -19.02
CA VAL A 182 -4.51 7.37 -18.68
C VAL A 182 -4.09 6.91 -17.30
N GLN A 183 -2.86 6.42 -17.16
CA GLN A 183 -2.35 5.91 -15.93
C GLN A 183 -1.58 6.99 -15.15
N TYR A 184 -1.85 7.09 -13.86
CA TYR A 184 -1.21 8.00 -12.92
C TYR A 184 -0.50 7.21 -11.83
N SER A 185 0.61 7.73 -11.32
CA SER A 185 1.28 7.13 -10.16
C SER A 185 0.43 7.28 -8.89
N THR A 186 -0.33 8.38 -8.76
CA THR A 186 -1.18 8.64 -7.59
C THR A 186 -2.56 9.14 -7.99
N PHE A 187 -3.57 8.89 -7.15
CA PHE A 187 -4.92 9.45 -7.36
C PHE A 187 -4.94 10.98 -7.25
N THR A 188 -4.06 11.56 -6.44
CA THR A 188 -3.93 13.03 -6.35
C THR A 188 -3.59 13.65 -7.70
N GLN A 189 -2.65 13.07 -8.45
CA GLN A 189 -2.32 13.53 -9.81
C GLN A 189 -3.51 13.39 -10.76
N ALA A 190 -4.21 12.25 -10.70
CA ALA A 190 -5.39 12.01 -11.52
C ALA A 190 -6.53 12.99 -11.22
N LEU A 191 -6.76 13.34 -9.96
CA LEU A 191 -7.77 14.32 -9.56
C LEU A 191 -7.44 15.74 -10.04
N ILE A 192 -6.15 16.14 -10.02
CA ILE A 192 -5.70 17.41 -10.62
C ILE A 192 -6.01 17.44 -12.13
N ASP A 193 -5.81 16.33 -12.83
CA ASP A 193 -6.09 16.24 -14.25
C ASP A 193 -7.59 16.19 -14.54
N LEU A 194 -8.39 15.54 -13.69
CA LEU A 194 -9.84 15.58 -13.75
C LEU A 194 -10.38 17.01 -13.53
N ASP A 195 -9.85 17.70 -12.52
CA ASP A 195 -10.26 19.08 -12.23
C ASP A 195 -9.94 20.03 -13.38
N SER A 196 -8.78 19.89 -13.99
CA SER A 196 -8.36 20.72 -15.15
C SER A 196 -9.00 20.31 -16.49
N GLY A 197 -9.79 19.21 -16.54
CA GLY A 197 -10.43 18.70 -17.75
C GLY A 197 -9.48 18.01 -18.72
N ARG A 198 -8.29 17.56 -18.27
CA ARG A 198 -7.39 16.73 -19.09
C ARG A 198 -7.86 15.30 -19.19
N ILE A 199 -8.63 14.82 -18.21
CA ILE A 199 -9.44 13.61 -18.27
C ILE A 199 -10.89 13.96 -17.96
N ASP A 200 -11.83 13.18 -18.47
CA ASP A 200 -13.26 13.39 -18.32
C ASP A 200 -13.85 12.63 -17.11
N GLY A 201 -13.21 11.53 -16.75
CA GLY A 201 -13.60 10.68 -15.61
C GLY A 201 -12.42 9.97 -15.00
N LEU A 202 -12.55 9.61 -13.73
CA LEU A 202 -11.53 8.91 -12.95
C LEU A 202 -12.15 7.65 -12.33
N LEU A 203 -11.53 6.50 -12.58
CA LEU A 203 -11.83 5.24 -11.89
C LEU A 203 -10.99 5.16 -10.62
N ILE A 204 -11.65 5.04 -9.46
CA ILE A 204 -11.02 5.23 -8.16
C ILE A 204 -11.81 4.50 -7.06
N ASP A 205 -11.14 4.20 -5.96
CA ASP A 205 -11.74 3.65 -4.76
C ASP A 205 -12.75 4.64 -4.14
N ARG A 206 -13.95 4.16 -3.77
CA ARG A 206 -14.97 5.00 -3.13
C ARG A 206 -14.45 5.66 -1.86
N VAL A 207 -13.73 4.90 -1.05
CA VAL A 207 -13.17 5.41 0.21
C VAL A 207 -12.27 6.63 -0.02
N TYR A 208 -11.44 6.60 -1.06
CA TYR A 208 -10.59 7.74 -1.43
C TYR A 208 -11.43 8.90 -1.96
N ALA A 209 -12.29 8.63 -2.94
CA ALA A 209 -13.08 9.66 -3.60
C ALA A 209 -13.91 10.47 -2.60
N ASN A 210 -14.66 9.78 -1.74
CA ASN A 210 -15.51 10.44 -0.74
C ASN A 210 -14.66 11.28 0.22
N TYR A 211 -13.65 10.70 0.85
CA TYR A 211 -12.83 11.41 1.82
C TYR A 211 -12.15 12.65 1.21
N TYR A 212 -11.53 12.49 0.04
CA TYR A 212 -10.82 13.60 -0.61
C TYR A 212 -11.74 14.73 -1.01
N LEU A 213 -12.87 14.43 -1.66
CA LEU A 213 -13.81 15.45 -2.14
C LEU A 213 -14.54 16.16 -0.99
N GLU A 214 -14.88 15.43 0.08
CA GLU A 214 -15.47 16.01 1.29
C GLU A 214 -14.48 16.93 2.02
N LYS A 215 -13.25 16.47 2.25
CA LYS A 215 -12.22 17.26 2.93
C LYS A 215 -11.80 18.49 2.14
N SER A 216 -11.84 18.39 0.81
CA SER A 216 -11.58 19.54 -0.08
C SER A 216 -12.78 20.50 -0.19
N GLY A 217 -13.96 20.14 0.34
CA GLY A 217 -15.16 20.94 0.28
C GLY A 217 -15.74 21.09 -1.12
N VAL A 218 -15.49 20.11 -2.01
CA VAL A 218 -15.89 20.16 -3.43
C VAL A 218 -16.78 18.98 -3.87
N LEU A 219 -17.23 18.14 -2.95
CA LEU A 219 -18.04 16.95 -3.26
C LEU A 219 -19.28 17.29 -4.09
N ASP A 220 -19.89 18.45 -3.84
CA ASP A 220 -21.06 18.94 -4.57
C ASP A 220 -20.79 19.28 -6.05
N GLN A 221 -19.53 19.41 -6.46
CA GLN A 221 -19.11 19.69 -7.83
C GLN A 221 -18.88 18.42 -8.67
N TYR A 222 -18.89 17.24 -8.04
CA TYR A 222 -18.60 15.96 -8.68
C TYR A 222 -19.78 15.00 -8.60
N ASN A 223 -19.87 14.13 -9.60
CA ASN A 223 -20.65 12.90 -9.54
C ASN A 223 -19.71 11.78 -9.06
N VAL A 224 -20.10 11.04 -8.03
CA VAL A 224 -19.44 9.85 -7.54
C VAL A 224 -20.42 8.69 -7.68
N MET A 225 -20.21 7.83 -8.65
CA MET A 225 -21.17 6.79 -9.00
C MET A 225 -20.50 5.40 -9.04
N PRO A 226 -21.19 4.31 -8.67
CA PRO A 226 -20.66 2.96 -8.84
C PRO A 226 -20.20 2.75 -10.29
N ALA A 227 -18.97 2.26 -10.48
CA ALA A 227 -18.44 2.01 -11.81
C ALA A 227 -19.04 0.75 -12.46
N GLY A 228 -19.72 -0.10 -11.68
CA GLY A 228 -20.36 -1.32 -12.15
C GLY A 228 -19.48 -2.57 -12.06
N TYR A 229 -18.33 -2.48 -11.40
CA TYR A 229 -17.49 -3.64 -11.05
C TYR A 229 -18.00 -4.32 -9.77
N GLU A 230 -17.55 -5.54 -9.54
CA GLU A 230 -17.83 -6.25 -8.30
C GLU A 230 -17.23 -5.51 -7.10
N GLY A 231 -17.88 -5.62 -5.94
CA GLY A 231 -17.38 -5.07 -4.69
C GLY A 231 -16.04 -5.69 -4.29
N GLU A 232 -15.24 -4.92 -3.60
CA GLU A 232 -13.90 -5.29 -3.18
C GLU A 232 -13.80 -5.42 -1.66
N SER A 233 -12.76 -6.10 -1.21
CA SER A 233 -12.42 -6.21 0.21
C SER A 233 -10.96 -5.86 0.40
N PHE A 234 -10.67 -4.99 1.35
CA PHE A 234 -9.30 -4.66 1.75
C PHE A 234 -8.79 -5.65 2.78
N ALA A 235 -7.57 -6.14 2.55
CA ALA A 235 -6.85 -7.01 3.46
C ALA A 235 -5.35 -6.66 3.46
N VAL A 236 -4.60 -7.21 4.41
CA VAL A 236 -3.14 -7.05 4.46
C VAL A 236 -2.49 -8.14 3.63
N GLY A 237 -1.59 -7.74 2.73
CA GLY A 237 -0.81 -8.66 1.92
C GLY A 237 0.53 -8.98 2.56
N ALA A 238 0.88 -10.27 2.63
CA ALA A 238 2.18 -10.76 3.10
C ALA A 238 2.78 -11.76 2.11
N ARG A 239 4.08 -12.06 2.25
CA ARG A 239 4.68 -13.15 1.48
C ARG A 239 3.99 -14.48 1.80
N LYS A 240 3.85 -15.36 0.83
CA LYS A 240 3.17 -16.66 0.99
C LYS A 240 3.77 -17.57 2.07
N ALA A 241 5.03 -17.35 2.41
CA ALA A 241 5.72 -18.10 3.47
C ALA A 241 5.36 -17.59 4.87
N ASP A 242 4.89 -16.35 5.02
CA ASP A 242 4.67 -15.67 6.31
C ASP A 242 3.32 -16.02 6.96
N LYS A 243 3.00 -17.31 7.03
CA LYS A 243 1.71 -17.83 7.54
C LYS A 243 1.45 -17.45 9.01
N THR A 244 2.49 -17.47 9.84
CA THR A 244 2.37 -17.08 11.24
C THR A 244 2.07 -15.59 11.36
N LEU A 245 2.70 -14.75 10.53
CA LEU A 245 2.46 -13.30 10.52
C LEU A 245 0.99 -13.00 10.20
N ILE A 246 0.44 -13.61 9.13
CA ILE A 246 -0.98 -13.46 8.78
C ILE A 246 -1.90 -13.90 9.94
N LYS A 247 -1.62 -15.07 10.53
CA LYS A 247 -2.40 -15.55 11.68
C LYS A 247 -2.36 -14.57 12.85
N LYS A 248 -1.20 -13.95 13.11
CA LYS A 248 -1.02 -12.98 14.18
C LYS A 248 -1.76 -11.67 13.90
N ILE A 249 -1.75 -11.18 12.66
CA ILE A 249 -2.52 -9.98 12.29
C ILE A 249 -4.02 -10.25 12.44
N ASN A 250 -4.53 -11.39 11.95
CA ASN A 250 -5.93 -11.77 12.12
C ASN A 250 -6.34 -11.87 13.60
N GLN A 251 -5.46 -12.41 14.43
CA GLN A 251 -5.66 -12.46 15.89
C GLN A 251 -5.65 -11.05 16.51
N GLY A 252 -4.78 -10.19 16.01
CA GLY A 252 -4.73 -8.77 16.37
C GLY A 252 -6.03 -8.05 16.06
N PHE A 253 -6.57 -8.19 14.85
CA PHE A 253 -7.85 -7.58 14.46
C PHE A 253 -8.99 -7.96 15.44
N ARG A 254 -9.15 -9.27 15.70
CA ARG A 254 -10.16 -9.74 16.65
C ARG A 254 -9.94 -9.20 18.07
N THR A 255 -8.68 -9.09 18.51
CA THR A 255 -8.36 -8.54 19.82
C THR A 255 -8.73 -7.07 19.91
N LEU A 256 -8.37 -6.28 18.90
CA LEU A 256 -8.70 -4.85 18.82
C LEU A 256 -10.20 -4.61 18.68
N TYR A 257 -10.92 -5.48 17.97
CA TYR A 257 -12.37 -5.39 17.87
C TYR A 257 -13.02 -5.68 19.25
N LYS A 258 -12.61 -6.76 19.92
CA LYS A 258 -13.16 -7.16 21.23
C LYS A 258 -12.92 -6.13 22.35
N ASN A 259 -11.82 -5.39 22.29
CA ASN A 259 -11.50 -4.37 23.29
C ASN A 259 -11.94 -2.95 22.90
N GLY A 260 -12.60 -2.77 21.75
CA GLY A 260 -13.15 -1.49 21.29
C GLY A 260 -12.14 -0.58 20.57
N GLU A 261 -10.88 -0.96 20.44
CA GLU A 261 -9.85 -0.12 19.81
C GLU A 261 -10.04 -0.05 18.29
N PHE A 262 -10.50 -1.15 17.66
CA PHE A 262 -10.82 -1.12 16.21
C PHE A 262 -11.91 -0.10 15.92
N GLN A 263 -13.03 -0.13 16.66
CA GLN A 263 -14.14 0.80 16.50
C GLN A 263 -13.71 2.25 16.71
N LYS A 264 -12.89 2.49 17.74
CA LYS A 264 -12.37 3.83 18.00
C LYS A 264 -11.51 4.36 16.85
N ILE A 265 -10.68 3.53 16.24
CA ILE A 265 -9.91 3.89 15.04
C ILE A 265 -10.85 4.13 13.86
N SER A 266 -11.84 3.26 13.68
CA SER A 266 -12.85 3.37 12.61
C SER A 266 -13.66 4.66 12.74
N ASP A 267 -14.18 4.97 13.92
CA ASP A 267 -14.91 6.20 14.19
C ASP A 267 -14.07 7.47 13.95
N LYS A 268 -12.79 7.43 14.29
CA LYS A 268 -11.86 8.54 14.04
C LYS A 268 -11.78 8.92 12.57
N TRP A 269 -11.75 7.92 11.67
CA TRP A 269 -11.48 8.14 10.26
C TRP A 269 -12.73 8.17 9.39
N PHE A 270 -13.76 7.41 9.76
CA PHE A 270 -14.97 7.21 8.96
C PHE A 270 -16.25 7.66 9.65
N GLY A 271 -16.22 7.84 10.99
CA GLY A 271 -17.45 8.15 11.76
C GLY A 271 -18.41 6.95 11.89
N GLU A 272 -17.97 5.74 11.52
CA GLU A 272 -18.76 4.50 11.58
C GLU A 272 -17.87 3.27 11.74
N ASP A 273 -18.45 2.12 12.12
CA ASP A 273 -17.74 0.83 12.20
C ASP A 273 -17.63 0.17 10.82
N VAL A 274 -16.44 0.24 10.22
CA VAL A 274 -16.14 -0.37 8.91
C VAL A 274 -15.67 -1.82 8.99
N ALA A 275 -15.60 -2.42 10.20
CA ALA A 275 -15.12 -3.79 10.37
C ALA A 275 -16.01 -4.79 9.63
N THR A 276 -15.38 -5.73 8.93
CA THR A 276 -16.07 -6.87 8.31
C THR A 276 -16.49 -7.90 9.38
N ASP A 277 -17.38 -8.81 9.01
CA ASP A 277 -17.78 -9.93 9.88
C ASP A 277 -16.60 -10.87 10.21
N ASP A 278 -15.61 -10.97 9.33
CA ASP A 278 -14.38 -11.76 9.55
C ASP A 278 -13.50 -11.19 10.67
N VAL A 279 -13.54 -9.87 10.88
CA VAL A 279 -12.87 -9.20 12.00
C VAL A 279 -13.65 -9.38 13.30
N LYS A 280 -14.99 -9.34 13.23
CA LYS A 280 -15.90 -9.40 14.39
C LYS A 280 -15.93 -10.80 15.05
N ASN A 281 -15.68 -11.85 14.26
CA ASN A 281 -15.73 -13.28 14.66
C ASN A 281 -14.29 -13.88 14.77
#